data_2aa28d15bb02524d21d9456c3b803e88
#
_entry.id   2aa28d15bb02524d21d9456c3b803e88
#
_cell.length_a   1.000
_cell.length_b   1.000
_cell.length_c   1.000
_cell.angle_alpha   90.00
_cell.angle_beta   90.00
_cell.angle_gamma   90.00
#
_symmetry.space_group_name_H-M   'P 1'
#
loop_
_entity.id
_entity.type
_entity.pdbx_description
1 polymer ?
#
loop_
_entity_poly.entity_id
_entity_poly.type
_entity_poly.pdbx_seq_one_letter_code
_entity_poly.pdbx_strand_id
1 'polypeptide(L)'
;MNTYDEERLAELIRALRPVPEGWIRAAQELPFARRQLDDIVARAEADLEFRRALVADLEEGLRTEGYEPDTLPLEELRRRLDA
;
A
#
# COMPACT_ATOMS: atom_id res chain seq x y z
N MET A 1 17.47 15.05 26.95
CA MET A 1 16.58 16.09 26.44
C MET A 1 15.53 16.39 27.51
N ASN A 2 15.32 17.65 27.82
CA ASN A 2 14.37 18.01 28.85
C ASN A 2 12.98 18.27 28.30
N THR A 3 11.97 18.33 29.16
CA THR A 3 10.57 18.54 28.83
C THR A 3 10.34 19.84 28.04
N TYR A 4 11.16 20.83 28.29
CA TYR A 4 11.08 22.14 27.65
C TYR A 4 11.30 22.03 26.12
N ASP A 5 12.26 21.22 25.71
CA ASP A 5 12.56 21.03 24.29
C ASP A 5 11.44 20.27 23.59
N GLU A 6 10.83 19.31 24.28
CA GLU A 6 9.70 18.57 23.76
C GLU A 6 8.47 19.45 23.55
N GLU A 7 8.17 20.33 24.52
CA GLU A 7 7.08 21.28 24.39
C GLU A 7 7.30 22.25 23.25
N ARG A 8 8.53 22.73 23.10
CA ARG A 8 8.88 23.64 22.03
C ARG A 8 8.74 22.97 20.65
N LEU A 9 9.15 21.73 20.56
CA LEU A 9 8.99 20.97 19.32
C LEU A 9 7.53 20.75 19.00
N ALA A 10 6.70 20.45 19.99
CA ALA A 10 5.27 20.29 19.82
C ALA A 10 4.60 21.59 19.34
N GLU A 11 5.03 22.75 19.89
CA GLU A 11 4.53 24.05 19.44
C GLU A 11 4.92 24.34 17.99
N LEU A 12 6.14 24.01 17.60
CA LEU A 12 6.61 24.17 16.22
C LEU A 12 5.78 23.33 15.26
N ILE A 13 5.49 22.10 15.64
CA ILE A 13 4.65 21.20 14.82
C ILE A 13 3.24 21.74 14.66
N ARG A 14 2.66 22.30 15.75
CA ARG A 14 1.33 22.93 15.69
C ARG A 14 1.31 24.22 14.89
N ALA A 15 2.40 24.97 14.93
CA ALA A 15 2.54 26.20 14.16
C ALA A 15 2.73 25.93 12.67
N LEU A 16 3.19 24.74 12.31
CA LEU A 16 3.26 24.33 10.94
C LEU A 16 1.83 24.22 10.38
N ARG A 17 1.71 24.53 9.09
CA ARG A 17 0.44 24.45 8.40
C ARG A 17 -0.16 23.06 8.59
N PRO A 18 -1.44 22.95 9.02
CA PRO A 18 -2.06 21.64 9.18
C PRO A 18 -2.04 20.90 7.84
N VAL A 19 -1.58 19.67 7.89
CA VAL A 19 -1.56 18.81 6.71
C VAL A 19 -3.00 18.48 6.33
N PRO A 20 -3.42 18.67 5.07
CA PRO A 20 -4.77 18.28 4.64
C PRO A 20 -5.04 16.81 4.97
N GLU A 21 -6.26 16.53 5.39
CA GLU A 21 -6.66 15.16 5.75
C GLU A 21 -6.33 14.13 4.67
N GLY A 22 -6.50 14.53 3.40
CA GLY A 22 -6.20 13.66 2.27
C GLY A 22 -4.74 13.23 2.21
N TRP A 23 -3.82 14.08 2.63
CA TRP A 23 -2.39 13.75 2.66
C TRP A 23 -2.06 12.73 3.73
N ILE A 24 -2.66 12.86 4.92
CA ILE A 24 -2.48 11.91 6.00
C ILE A 24 -3.04 10.54 5.58
N ARG A 25 -4.21 10.53 4.99
CA ARG A 25 -4.84 9.31 4.50
C ARG A 25 -4.00 8.64 3.41
N ALA A 26 -3.53 9.40 2.44
CA ALA A 26 -2.67 8.87 1.39
C ALA A 26 -1.37 8.29 1.95
N ALA A 27 -0.75 8.95 2.93
CA ALA A 27 0.46 8.45 3.56
C ALA A 27 0.22 7.15 4.34
N GLN A 28 -0.97 6.97 4.90
CA GLN A 28 -1.34 5.74 5.61
C GLN A 28 -1.70 4.60 4.66
N GLU A 29 -2.30 4.91 3.51
CA GLU A 29 -2.72 3.92 2.52
C GLU A 29 -1.54 3.31 1.76
N LEU A 30 -0.47 4.08 1.51
CA LEU A 30 0.70 3.59 0.79
C LEU A 30 1.35 2.36 1.43
N PRO A 31 1.64 2.33 2.75
CA PRO A 31 2.19 1.13 3.38
C PRO A 31 1.25 -0.06 3.34
N PHE A 32 -0.06 0.19 3.43
CA PHE A 32 -1.06 -0.87 3.36
C PHE A 32 -1.13 -1.49 1.97
N ALA A 33 -1.16 -0.65 0.92
CA ALA A 33 -1.17 -1.11 -0.46
C ALA A 33 0.10 -1.92 -0.79
N ARG A 34 1.25 -1.48 -0.29
CA ARG A 34 2.50 -2.19 -0.49
C ARG A 34 2.51 -3.56 0.19
N ARG A 35 1.98 -3.65 1.39
CA ARG A 35 1.85 -4.94 2.09
C ARG A 35 0.92 -5.89 1.35
N GLN A 36 -0.20 -5.39 0.85
CA GLN A 36 -1.10 -6.20 0.03
C GLN A 36 -0.41 -6.70 -1.23
N LEU A 37 0.37 -5.83 -1.87
CA LEU A 37 1.14 -6.21 -3.06
C LEU A 37 2.10 -7.34 -2.74
N ASP A 38 2.86 -7.22 -1.65
CA ASP A 38 3.81 -8.26 -1.23
C ASP A 38 3.11 -9.57 -0.91
N ASP A 39 1.95 -9.53 -0.25
CA ASP A 39 1.16 -10.72 0.07
C ASP A 39 0.65 -11.40 -1.20
N ILE A 40 0.19 -10.62 -2.17
CA ILE A 40 -0.30 -11.16 -3.45
C ILE A 40 0.86 -11.85 -4.19
N VAL A 41 2.02 -11.22 -4.25
CA VAL A 41 3.19 -11.79 -4.93
C VAL A 41 3.63 -13.09 -4.23
N ALA A 42 3.71 -13.09 -2.91
CA ALA A 42 4.08 -14.27 -2.14
C ALA A 42 3.09 -15.41 -2.38
N ARG A 43 1.80 -15.11 -2.42
CA ARG A 43 0.77 -16.11 -2.69
C ARG A 43 0.86 -16.65 -4.11
N ALA A 44 1.13 -15.79 -5.09
CA ALA A 44 1.29 -16.21 -6.49
C ALA A 44 2.52 -17.11 -6.67
N GLU A 45 3.58 -16.87 -5.89
CA GLU A 45 4.76 -17.74 -5.90
C GLU A 45 4.48 -19.10 -5.30
N ALA A 46 3.61 -19.18 -4.31
CA ALA A 46 3.26 -20.42 -3.64
C ALA A 46 2.12 -21.18 -4.32
N ASP A 47 1.29 -20.52 -5.10
CA ASP A 47 0.09 -21.08 -5.72
C ASP A 47 0.11 -20.80 -7.23
N LEU A 48 0.44 -21.83 -8.00
CA LEU A 48 0.55 -21.71 -9.45
C LEU A 48 -0.77 -21.40 -10.14
N GLU A 49 -1.88 -21.92 -9.63
CA GLU A 49 -3.19 -21.66 -10.21
C GLU A 49 -3.58 -20.19 -10.02
N PHE A 50 -3.34 -19.66 -8.83
CA PHE A 50 -3.56 -18.25 -8.56
C PHE A 50 -2.71 -17.37 -9.47
N ARG A 51 -1.43 -17.70 -9.62
CA ARG A 51 -0.53 -16.97 -10.53
C ARG A 51 -1.03 -16.99 -11.97
N ARG A 52 -1.47 -18.14 -12.45
CA ARG A 52 -2.01 -18.28 -13.80
C ARG A 52 -3.26 -17.43 -14.00
N ALA A 53 -4.14 -17.41 -13.00
CA ALA A 53 -5.35 -16.59 -13.06
C ALA A 53 -5.00 -15.09 -13.14
N LEU A 54 -4.02 -14.64 -12.37
CA LEU A 54 -3.57 -13.25 -12.39
C LEU A 54 -2.92 -12.88 -13.72
N VAL A 55 -2.12 -13.76 -14.29
CA VAL A 55 -1.47 -13.52 -15.59
C VAL A 55 -2.50 -13.47 -16.72
N ALA A 56 -3.52 -14.32 -16.65
CA ALA A 56 -4.58 -14.35 -17.67
C ALA A 56 -5.48 -13.11 -17.63
N ASP A 57 -5.90 -12.69 -16.42
CA ASP A 57 -6.67 -11.47 -16.21
C ASP A 57 -6.42 -10.98 -14.80
N LEU A 58 -5.56 -9.96 -14.68
CA LEU A 58 -5.09 -9.48 -13.39
C LEU A 58 -6.23 -8.97 -12.51
N GLU A 59 -7.09 -8.11 -13.06
CA GLU A 59 -8.18 -7.52 -12.29
C GLU A 59 -9.20 -8.56 -11.85
N GLU A 60 -9.61 -9.42 -12.74
CA GLU A 60 -10.59 -10.46 -12.43
C GLU A 60 -10.02 -11.50 -11.47
N GLY A 61 -8.77 -11.89 -11.64
CA GLY A 61 -8.10 -12.80 -10.72
C GLY A 61 -8.03 -12.24 -9.30
N LEU A 62 -7.77 -10.95 -9.17
CA LEU A 62 -7.76 -10.28 -7.88
C LEU A 62 -9.15 -10.21 -7.26
N ARG A 63 -10.17 -9.86 -8.02
CA ARG A 63 -11.54 -9.79 -7.54
C ARG A 63 -12.04 -11.15 -7.04
N THR A 64 -11.75 -12.20 -7.77
CA THR A 64 -12.14 -13.55 -7.41
C THR A 64 -11.60 -13.95 -6.03
N GLU A 65 -10.42 -13.44 -5.68
CA GLU A 65 -9.78 -13.73 -4.40
C GLU A 65 -10.09 -12.70 -3.31
N GLY A 66 -10.99 -11.75 -3.59
CA GLY A 66 -11.43 -10.76 -2.62
C GLY A 66 -10.61 -9.50 -2.54
N TYR A 67 -9.67 -9.28 -3.45
CA TYR A 67 -8.90 -8.04 -3.52
C TYR A 67 -9.63 -6.99 -4.35
N GLU A 68 -9.37 -5.73 -4.06
CA GLU A 68 -9.90 -4.61 -4.84
C GLU A 68 -8.81 -4.08 -5.77
N PRO A 69 -8.87 -4.33 -7.08
CA PRO A 69 -7.83 -3.91 -8.03
C PRO A 69 -7.59 -2.41 -8.04
N ASP A 70 -8.65 -1.63 -7.84
CA ASP A 70 -8.57 -0.16 -7.89
C ASP A 70 -7.69 0.44 -6.79
N THR A 71 -7.46 -0.30 -5.71
CA THR A 71 -6.64 0.15 -4.58
C THR A 71 -5.18 -0.31 -4.67
N LEU A 72 -4.82 -1.05 -5.70
CA LEU A 72 -3.51 -1.68 -5.84
C LEU A 72 -2.70 -1.07 -6.98
N PRO A 73 -1.36 -1.02 -6.88
CA PRO A 73 -0.49 -0.59 -7.97
C PRO A 73 -0.34 -1.73 -8.99
N LEU A 74 -1.31 -1.83 -9.90
CA LEU A 74 -1.41 -2.96 -10.84
C LEU A 74 -0.21 -3.08 -11.77
N GLU A 75 0.37 -1.95 -12.22
CA GLU A 75 1.55 -2.00 -13.09
C GLU A 75 2.76 -2.60 -12.38
N GLU A 76 2.97 -2.22 -11.14
CA GLU A 76 4.05 -2.78 -10.34
C GLU A 76 3.82 -4.25 -10.05
N LEU A 77 2.59 -4.64 -9.73
CA LEU A 77 2.21 -6.03 -9.52
C LEU A 77 2.47 -6.85 -10.79
N ARG A 78 2.08 -6.33 -11.93
CA ARG A 78 2.29 -7.01 -13.21
C ARG A 78 3.77 -7.23 -13.49
N ARG A 79 4.60 -6.22 -13.24
CA ARG A 79 6.05 -6.35 -13.40
C ARG A 79 6.65 -7.42 -12.49
N ARG A 80 6.19 -7.48 -11.24
CA ARG A 80 6.68 -8.46 -10.27
C ARG A 80 6.26 -9.88 -10.62
N LEU A 81 5.07 -10.05 -11.20
CA LEU A 81 4.59 -11.36 -11.65
C LEU A 81 5.34 -11.85 -12.90
N ASP A 82 5.78 -10.94 -13.75
CA ASP A 82 6.52 -11.26 -14.98
C ASP A 82 8.01 -11.53 -14.72
N ALA A 83 8.51 -11.18 -13.57
CA ALA A 83 9.91 -11.34 -13.22
C ALA A 83 10.32 -12.79 -12.95
#